data_f81f9147f6ce11b6f8700e89f5ed4bad
#
_entry.id   f81f9147f6ce11b6f8700e89f5ed4bad
#
_cell.length_a   1.000
_cell.length_b   1.000
_cell.length_c   1.000
_cell.angle_alpha   90.00
_cell.angle_beta   90.00
_cell.angle_gamma   90.00
#
_symmetry.space_group_name_H-M   'P 1'
#
loop_
_entity.id
_entity.type
_entity.pdbx_description
1 polymer ?
#
loop_
_entity_poly.entity_id
_entity_poly.type
_entity_poly.pdbx_seq_one_letter_code
_entity_poly.pdbx_strand_id
1 'polypeptide(L)'
;DMLANVTMNMGGLASDVEDSPFQNWSMILFPYATGDFHSGTGEFRYTDTDGKEKILYHNGYTNYTLAMKKIMEKAGIENADTVLVTGYSAGGWGASILADDIYTNYFPNATNKNVFVDSSMALYDKWYDTAVNVWQSPSSITSKIKTDNLTMDMLRALREKYGDSIHL
;
A
#
# COMPACT_ATOMS: atom_id res chain seq x y z
N ASP A 1 -26.79 8.19 0.90
CA ASP A 1 -26.42 6.91 0.26
C ASP A 1 -26.11 7.13 -1.22
N MET A 2 -24.93 7.62 -1.52
CA MET A 2 -24.44 7.56 -2.89
C MET A 2 -23.47 6.39 -3.02
N LEU A 3 -24.00 5.22 -3.33
CA LEU A 3 -23.23 4.16 -3.97
C LEU A 3 -22.97 4.63 -5.41
N ALA A 4 -21.90 5.38 -5.60
CA ALA A 4 -21.40 5.61 -6.94
C ALA A 4 -20.86 4.26 -7.44
N ASN A 5 -21.52 3.62 -8.39
CA ASN A 5 -20.93 2.59 -9.21
C ASN A 5 -19.83 3.24 -10.05
N VAL A 6 -18.63 3.29 -9.52
CA VAL A 6 -17.45 3.70 -10.26
C VAL A 6 -17.01 2.49 -11.07
N THR A 7 -17.31 2.49 -12.36
CA THR A 7 -16.67 1.57 -13.30
C THR A 7 -15.23 2.06 -13.47
N MET A 8 -14.29 1.44 -12.77
CA MET A 8 -12.87 1.70 -12.98
C MET A 8 -12.44 0.96 -14.24
N ASN A 9 -12.00 1.72 -15.23
CA ASN A 9 -11.30 1.14 -16.37
C ASN A 9 -9.88 0.79 -15.93
N MET A 10 -9.67 -0.47 -15.63
CA MET A 10 -8.39 -1.01 -15.17
C MET A 10 -7.49 -1.24 -16.38
N GLY A 11 -6.73 -0.21 -16.76
CA GLY A 11 -5.70 -0.32 -17.78
C GLY A 11 -4.41 -1.01 -17.29
N GLY A 12 -3.44 -1.20 -18.15
CA GLY A 12 -2.13 -1.74 -17.81
C GLY A 12 -2.20 -3.19 -17.28
N LEU A 13 -1.59 -3.44 -16.13
CA LEU A 13 -1.51 -4.79 -15.53
C LEU A 13 -2.87 -5.43 -15.25
N ALA A 14 -3.89 -4.62 -15.03
CA ALA A 14 -5.24 -5.07 -14.71
C ALA A 14 -6.18 -5.10 -15.93
N SER A 15 -5.67 -4.86 -17.14
CA SER A 15 -6.47 -4.91 -18.35
C SER A 15 -6.82 -6.35 -18.74
N ASP A 16 -8.08 -6.56 -19.09
CA ASP A 16 -8.59 -7.83 -19.65
C ASP A 16 -8.31 -7.89 -21.15
N VAL A 17 -7.03 -7.85 -21.53
CA VAL A 17 -6.59 -8.03 -22.92
C VAL A 17 -6.02 -9.42 -23.11
N GLU A 18 -6.30 -10.03 -24.26
CA GLU A 18 -5.99 -11.43 -24.60
C GLU A 18 -4.51 -11.79 -24.37
N ASP A 19 -3.59 -10.85 -24.57
CA ASP A 19 -2.15 -11.04 -24.40
C ASP A 19 -1.60 -10.60 -23.04
N SER A 20 -2.47 -10.27 -22.06
CA SER A 20 -1.99 -9.87 -20.73
C SER A 20 -1.41 -11.05 -19.98
N PRO A 21 -0.16 -10.98 -19.47
CA PRO A 21 0.44 -12.03 -18.67
C PRO A 21 -0.30 -12.23 -17.33
N PHE A 22 -1.21 -11.33 -16.96
CA PHE A 22 -1.99 -11.36 -15.72
C PHE A 22 -3.45 -11.76 -15.93
N GLN A 23 -3.86 -12.14 -17.15
CA GLN A 23 -5.25 -12.46 -17.50
C GLN A 23 -5.90 -13.50 -16.56
N ASN A 24 -5.13 -14.47 -16.07
CA ASN A 24 -5.61 -15.54 -15.20
C ASN A 24 -5.24 -15.33 -13.72
N TRP A 25 -4.87 -14.13 -13.33
CA TRP A 25 -4.52 -13.82 -11.96
C TRP A 25 -5.74 -13.39 -11.14
N SER A 26 -5.79 -13.80 -9.88
CA SER A 26 -6.68 -13.18 -8.91
C SER A 26 -6.16 -11.82 -8.54
N MET A 27 -7.03 -10.81 -8.44
CA MET A 27 -6.66 -9.44 -8.17
C MET A 27 -7.39 -8.89 -6.95
N ILE A 28 -6.66 -8.21 -6.08
CA ILE A 28 -7.18 -7.42 -4.97
C ILE A 28 -6.82 -5.97 -5.22
N LEU A 29 -7.80 -5.10 -5.30
CA LEU A 29 -7.62 -3.67 -5.49
C LEU A 29 -8.00 -2.89 -4.23
N PHE A 30 -7.10 -2.03 -3.76
CA PHE A 30 -7.34 -1.05 -2.71
C PHE A 30 -7.42 0.35 -3.29
N PRO A 31 -8.62 0.94 -3.44
CA PRO A 31 -8.73 2.31 -3.89
C PRO A 31 -8.18 3.28 -2.84
N TYR A 32 -7.42 4.27 -3.31
CA TYR A 32 -6.79 5.27 -2.43
C TYR A 32 -7.75 6.44 -2.15
N ALA A 33 -8.04 6.70 -0.88
CA ALA A 33 -8.99 7.73 -0.48
C ALA A 33 -8.61 8.50 0.81
N THR A 34 -7.50 8.13 1.48
CA THR A 34 -7.23 8.59 2.86
C THR A 34 -6.07 9.58 2.99
N GLY A 35 -5.38 9.91 1.89
CA GLY A 35 -4.31 10.90 1.86
C GLY A 35 -3.05 10.51 2.65
N ASP A 36 -2.80 9.21 2.87
CA ASP A 36 -1.75 8.68 3.75
C ASP A 36 -0.94 7.52 3.13
N PHE A 37 -1.01 7.34 1.82
CA PHE A 37 -0.40 6.23 1.09
C PHE A 37 -0.70 4.85 1.70
N HIS A 38 -1.94 4.64 2.14
CA HIS A 38 -2.42 3.43 2.80
C HIS A 38 -1.72 3.08 4.12
N SER A 39 -1.04 4.04 4.77
CA SER A 39 -0.20 3.77 5.95
C SER A 39 -0.76 4.28 7.28
N GLY A 40 -1.75 5.16 7.25
CA GLY A 40 -2.24 5.85 8.43
C GLY A 40 -3.24 5.04 9.27
N THR A 41 -3.30 5.38 10.57
CA THR A 41 -4.24 4.79 11.53
C THR A 41 -4.97 5.84 12.38
N GLY A 42 -4.81 7.14 12.08
CA GLY A 42 -5.19 8.21 13.00
C GLY A 42 -5.96 9.36 12.39
N GLU A 43 -6.17 10.34 13.23
CA GLU A 43 -6.84 11.60 12.92
C GLU A 43 -5.83 12.74 13.02
N PHE A 44 -5.78 13.59 12.01
CA PHE A 44 -5.02 14.82 12.03
C PHE A 44 -5.96 16.01 12.14
N ARG A 45 -5.84 16.77 13.25
CA ARG A 45 -6.62 17.98 13.50
C ARG A 45 -5.82 19.20 13.06
N TYR A 46 -6.46 20.07 12.31
CA TYR A 46 -5.84 21.31 11.84
C TYR A 46 -6.87 22.44 11.79
N THR A 47 -6.39 23.66 11.76
CA THR A 47 -7.22 24.85 11.54
C THR A 47 -7.12 25.23 10.06
N ASP A 48 -8.24 25.33 9.38
CA ASP A 48 -8.29 25.72 7.97
C ASP A 48 -8.04 27.23 7.78
N THR A 49 -8.01 27.67 6.56
CA THR A 49 -7.78 29.09 6.20
C THR A 49 -8.87 30.04 6.70
N ASP A 50 -10.05 29.51 7.01
CA ASP A 50 -11.19 30.28 7.57
C ASP A 50 -11.18 30.28 9.11
N GLY A 51 -10.13 29.75 9.73
CA GLY A 51 -9.99 29.65 11.19
C GLY A 51 -10.86 28.57 11.83
N LYS A 52 -11.38 27.62 11.07
CA LYS A 52 -12.21 26.52 11.56
C LYS A 52 -11.39 25.28 11.81
N GLU A 53 -11.66 24.60 12.91
CA GLU A 53 -11.08 23.28 13.17
C GLU A 53 -11.64 22.23 12.19
N LYS A 54 -10.75 21.43 11.63
CA LYS A 54 -11.03 20.33 10.70
C LYS A 54 -10.30 19.08 11.16
N ILE A 55 -10.80 17.94 10.71
CA ILE A 55 -10.19 16.63 10.96
C ILE A 55 -9.97 15.93 9.61
N LEU A 56 -8.74 15.46 9.38
CA LEU A 56 -8.44 14.51 8.32
C LEU A 56 -8.33 13.12 8.94
N TYR A 57 -9.02 12.17 8.34
CA TYR A 57 -9.03 10.77 8.78
C TYR A 57 -8.03 9.98 7.94
N HIS A 58 -6.87 9.70 8.52
CA HIS A 58 -5.80 8.92 7.91
C HIS A 58 -5.95 7.45 8.33
N ASN A 59 -6.90 6.74 7.75
CA ASN A 59 -7.24 5.37 8.12
C ASN A 59 -6.82 4.33 7.05
N GLY A 60 -5.84 4.65 6.22
CA GLY A 60 -5.45 3.79 5.09
C GLY A 60 -4.97 2.42 5.52
N TYR A 61 -4.11 2.34 6.54
CA TYR A 61 -3.64 1.06 7.09
C TYR A 61 -4.76 0.28 7.79
N THR A 62 -5.61 0.98 8.56
CA THR A 62 -6.78 0.37 9.20
C THR A 62 -7.73 -0.24 8.18
N ASN A 63 -8.05 0.51 7.12
CA ASN A 63 -8.92 0.03 6.04
C ASN A 63 -8.32 -1.17 5.32
N TYR A 64 -7.02 -1.09 4.99
CA TYR A 64 -6.29 -2.18 4.37
C TYR A 64 -6.33 -3.45 5.23
N THR A 65 -5.98 -3.38 6.51
CA THR A 65 -5.94 -4.56 7.38
C THR A 65 -7.31 -5.20 7.59
N LEU A 66 -8.36 -4.39 7.75
CA LEU A 66 -9.74 -4.88 7.85
C LEU A 66 -10.20 -5.57 6.58
N ALA A 67 -9.89 -4.99 5.41
CA ALA A 67 -10.25 -5.56 4.13
C ALA A 67 -9.48 -6.86 3.85
N MET A 68 -8.15 -6.87 4.08
CA MET A 68 -7.32 -8.07 3.91
C MET A 68 -7.81 -9.23 4.78
N LYS A 69 -8.06 -8.95 6.06
CA LYS A 69 -8.64 -9.97 6.96
C LYS A 69 -9.90 -10.59 6.36
N LYS A 70 -10.82 -9.75 5.86
CA LYS A 70 -12.10 -10.20 5.28
C LYS A 70 -11.92 -10.97 3.97
N ILE A 71 -10.96 -10.55 3.14
CA ILE A 71 -10.64 -11.22 1.88
C ILE A 71 -10.04 -12.60 2.16
N MET A 72 -9.05 -12.70 3.05
CA MET A 72 -8.40 -13.97 3.39
C MET A 72 -9.39 -14.98 3.99
N GLU A 73 -10.35 -14.53 4.80
CA GLU A 73 -11.42 -15.39 5.34
C GLU A 73 -12.32 -16.00 4.25
N LYS A 74 -12.44 -15.35 3.07
CA LYS A 74 -13.45 -15.71 2.08
C LYS A 74 -12.88 -16.25 0.77
N ALA A 75 -11.69 -15.86 0.38
CA ALA A 75 -11.19 -16.07 -0.97
C ALA A 75 -10.37 -17.36 -1.14
N GLY A 76 -9.86 -17.95 -0.05
CA GLY A 76 -9.06 -19.18 -0.10
C GLY A 76 -7.75 -19.04 -0.88
N ILE A 77 -7.14 -17.85 -0.82
CA ILE A 77 -5.92 -17.49 -1.59
C ILE A 77 -4.64 -17.50 -0.75
N GLU A 78 -4.71 -17.91 0.51
CA GLU A 78 -3.59 -17.90 1.46
C GLU A 78 -2.39 -18.75 1.03
N ASN A 79 -2.61 -19.70 0.13
CA ASN A 79 -1.60 -20.59 -0.42
C ASN A 79 -1.08 -20.18 -1.81
N ALA A 80 -1.23 -18.90 -2.19
CA ALA A 80 -0.68 -18.43 -3.44
C ALA A 80 0.85 -18.51 -3.44
N ASP A 81 1.42 -19.20 -4.44
CA ASP A 81 2.88 -19.34 -4.61
C ASP A 81 3.52 -18.06 -5.14
N THR A 82 2.83 -17.36 -6.01
CA THR A 82 3.30 -16.12 -6.64
C THR A 82 2.39 -14.97 -6.27
N VAL A 83 2.98 -13.92 -5.70
CA VAL A 83 2.27 -12.71 -5.31
C VAL A 83 2.98 -11.49 -5.88
N LEU A 84 2.25 -10.62 -6.53
CA LEU A 84 2.71 -9.32 -7.01
C LEU A 84 2.01 -8.22 -6.23
N VAL A 85 2.79 -7.39 -5.54
CA VAL A 85 2.32 -6.16 -4.91
C VAL A 85 2.72 -5.00 -5.81
N THR A 86 1.74 -4.25 -6.30
CA THR A 86 2.01 -3.18 -7.26
C THR A 86 1.07 -2.01 -7.08
N GLY A 87 1.48 -0.87 -7.60
CA GLY A 87 0.68 0.35 -7.61
C GLY A 87 1.35 1.46 -8.39
N TYR A 88 0.53 2.44 -8.76
CA TYR A 88 0.92 3.62 -9.52
C TYR A 88 0.74 4.88 -8.66
N SER A 89 1.68 5.84 -8.71
CA SER A 89 1.64 7.10 -7.96
C SER A 89 1.41 6.85 -6.45
N ALA A 90 0.37 7.38 -5.84
CA ALA A 90 0.01 7.11 -4.45
C ALA A 90 -0.09 5.60 -4.13
N GLY A 91 -0.58 4.81 -5.10
CA GLY A 91 -0.64 3.35 -4.99
C GLY A 91 0.73 2.68 -4.99
N GLY A 92 1.71 3.23 -5.69
CA GLY A 92 3.09 2.72 -5.67
C GLY A 92 3.78 2.97 -4.33
N TRP A 93 3.57 4.13 -3.69
CA TRP A 93 3.98 4.32 -2.30
C TRP A 93 3.30 3.30 -1.39
N GLY A 94 1.98 3.12 -1.52
CA GLY A 94 1.24 2.10 -0.78
C GLY A 94 1.80 0.70 -0.99
N ALA A 95 2.11 0.31 -2.23
CA ALA A 95 2.71 -0.98 -2.55
C ALA A 95 4.05 -1.18 -1.85
N SER A 96 4.96 -0.19 -1.91
CA SER A 96 6.27 -0.26 -1.25
C SER A 96 6.14 -0.36 0.28
N ILE A 97 5.20 0.37 0.88
CA ILE A 97 4.97 0.42 2.32
C ILE A 97 4.35 -0.88 2.84
N LEU A 98 3.36 -1.41 2.12
CA LEU A 98 2.56 -2.55 2.58
C LEU A 98 3.12 -3.93 2.19
N ALA A 99 4.06 -4.00 1.25
CA ALA A 99 4.58 -5.28 0.76
C ALA A 99 5.12 -6.18 1.87
N ASP A 100 5.84 -5.63 2.85
CA ASP A 100 6.35 -6.40 3.98
C ASP A 100 5.22 -7.01 4.83
N ASP A 101 4.21 -6.23 5.12
CA ASP A 101 3.03 -6.69 5.87
C ASP A 101 2.27 -7.78 5.09
N ILE A 102 2.09 -7.57 3.77
CA ILE A 102 1.42 -8.52 2.88
C ILE A 102 2.14 -9.88 2.89
N TYR A 103 3.46 -9.88 2.71
CA TYR A 103 4.23 -11.12 2.69
C TYR A 103 4.39 -11.77 4.05
N THR A 104 4.42 -10.98 5.13
CA THR A 104 4.57 -11.54 6.48
C THR A 104 3.27 -12.13 7.00
N ASN A 105 2.15 -11.43 6.83
CA ASN A 105 0.91 -11.73 7.53
C ASN A 105 -0.14 -12.45 6.67
N TYR A 106 -0.09 -12.28 5.35
CA TYR A 106 -1.13 -12.82 4.46
C TYR A 106 -0.62 -13.87 3.49
N PHE A 107 0.64 -13.78 3.05
CA PHE A 107 1.23 -14.74 2.12
C PHE A 107 2.63 -15.19 2.58
N PRO A 108 2.77 -15.71 3.81
CA PRO A 108 4.08 -16.08 4.36
C PRO A 108 4.77 -17.18 3.55
N ASN A 109 3.99 -18.05 2.91
CA ASN A 109 4.48 -19.20 2.16
C ASN A 109 4.73 -18.92 0.68
N ALA A 110 4.45 -17.69 0.19
CA ALA A 110 4.71 -17.35 -1.19
C ALA A 110 6.21 -17.51 -1.54
N THR A 111 6.49 -18.29 -2.56
CA THR A 111 7.87 -18.56 -3.04
C THR A 111 8.36 -17.49 -3.99
N ASN A 112 7.46 -16.88 -4.77
CA ASN A 112 7.74 -15.78 -5.68
C ASN A 112 7.12 -14.48 -5.17
N LYS A 113 7.93 -13.67 -4.51
CA LYS A 113 7.56 -12.36 -3.99
C LYS A 113 8.00 -11.26 -4.97
N ASN A 114 7.07 -10.47 -5.47
CA ASN A 114 7.34 -9.45 -6.46
C ASN A 114 6.74 -8.12 -6.01
N VAL A 115 7.51 -7.04 -6.10
CA VAL A 115 7.03 -5.68 -5.85
C VAL A 115 7.38 -4.81 -7.05
N PHE A 116 6.37 -4.20 -7.63
CA PHE A 116 6.54 -3.27 -8.72
C PHE A 116 5.94 -1.92 -8.35
N VAL A 117 6.79 -0.90 -8.27
CA VAL A 117 6.42 0.46 -7.86
C VAL A 117 6.55 1.38 -9.07
N ASP A 118 5.43 1.95 -9.51
CA ASP A 118 5.41 2.84 -10.64
C ASP A 118 5.14 4.30 -10.23
N SER A 119 5.99 5.22 -10.74
CA SER A 119 5.81 6.67 -10.61
C SER A 119 5.64 7.16 -9.16
N SER A 120 6.36 6.54 -8.21
CA SER A 120 6.18 6.75 -6.77
C SER A 120 7.50 7.09 -6.09
N MET A 121 8.21 8.06 -6.63
CA MET A 121 9.47 8.51 -6.07
C MET A 121 9.47 10.03 -5.92
N ALA A 122 9.54 10.50 -4.67
CA ALA A 122 9.72 11.90 -4.34
C ALA A 122 10.64 12.04 -3.14
N LEU A 123 11.52 13.03 -3.19
CA LEU A 123 12.38 13.39 -2.08
C LEU A 123 11.63 14.37 -1.18
N TYR A 124 11.54 14.04 0.11
CA TYR A 124 10.91 14.89 1.11
C TYR A 124 11.50 14.61 2.49
N ASP A 125 12.12 15.59 3.06
CA ASP A 125 12.88 15.49 4.31
C ASP A 125 12.03 15.26 5.57
N LYS A 126 10.69 15.34 5.43
CA LYS A 126 9.75 15.17 6.55
C LYS A 126 8.90 13.89 6.46
N TRP A 127 9.29 12.90 5.66
CA TRP A 127 8.54 11.65 5.58
C TRP A 127 8.32 10.99 6.94
N TYR A 128 9.36 10.93 7.77
CA TYR A 128 9.26 10.36 9.10
C TYR A 128 8.27 11.13 9.98
N ASP A 129 8.42 12.46 10.04
CA ASP A 129 7.53 13.32 10.82
C ASP A 129 6.07 13.23 10.35
N THR A 130 5.85 13.24 9.04
CA THR A 130 4.53 13.08 8.43
C THR A 130 3.91 11.72 8.80
N ALA A 131 4.67 10.64 8.67
CA ALA A 131 4.18 9.31 8.99
C ALA A 131 3.84 9.15 10.48
N VAL A 132 4.65 9.73 11.37
CA VAL A 132 4.44 9.62 12.83
C VAL A 132 3.34 10.56 13.32
N ASN A 133 3.42 11.85 12.98
CA ASN A 133 2.62 12.89 13.62
C ASN A 133 1.34 13.25 12.85
N VAL A 134 1.31 13.01 11.52
CA VAL A 134 0.14 13.32 10.69
C VAL A 134 -0.67 12.06 10.41
N TRP A 135 -0.02 11.03 9.83
CA TRP A 135 -0.71 9.79 9.47
C TRP A 135 -0.88 8.83 10.64
N GLN A 136 -0.07 8.97 11.69
CA GLN A 136 -0.02 8.05 12.83
C GLN A 136 0.19 6.60 12.37
N SER A 137 1.11 6.42 11.43
CA SER A 137 1.43 5.11 10.87
C SER A 137 2.04 4.18 11.93
N PRO A 138 1.81 2.86 11.84
CA PRO A 138 2.38 1.90 12.77
C PRO A 138 3.91 1.92 12.80
N SER A 139 4.49 1.56 13.95
CA SER A 139 5.95 1.50 14.11
C SER A 139 6.63 0.51 13.15
N SER A 140 5.93 -0.54 12.72
CA SER A 140 6.39 -1.48 11.69
C SER A 140 6.67 -0.81 10.35
N ILE A 141 6.05 0.34 10.08
CA ILE A 141 6.26 1.18 8.90
C ILE A 141 7.28 2.27 9.22
N THR A 142 7.03 3.07 10.27
CA THR A 142 7.84 4.26 10.56
C THR A 142 9.30 3.94 10.90
N SER A 143 9.57 2.77 11.50
CA SER A 143 10.93 2.31 11.80
C SER A 143 11.80 2.10 10.55
N LYS A 144 11.20 1.95 9.39
CA LYS A 144 11.90 1.75 8.11
C LYS A 144 12.26 3.06 7.41
N ILE A 145 11.66 4.20 7.79
CA ILE A 145 11.93 5.52 7.20
C ILE A 145 13.25 6.06 7.75
N LYS A 146 14.24 6.19 6.89
CA LYS A 146 15.63 6.57 7.25
C LYS A 146 16.14 7.79 6.52
N THR A 147 15.61 8.04 5.33
CA THR A 147 16.08 9.10 4.43
C THR A 147 14.90 9.96 3.94
N ASP A 148 15.21 10.89 3.07
CA ASP A 148 14.24 11.71 2.34
C ASP A 148 13.54 10.96 1.18
N ASN A 149 13.89 9.68 0.96
CA ASN A 149 13.30 8.85 -0.10
C ASN A 149 12.56 7.65 0.47
N LEU A 150 11.28 7.86 0.81
CA LEU A 150 10.41 6.87 1.41
C LEU A 150 10.37 5.54 0.64
N THR A 151 10.21 5.60 -0.68
CA THR A 151 10.14 4.41 -1.52
C THR A 151 11.41 3.58 -1.43
N MET A 152 12.56 4.23 -1.56
CA MET A 152 13.85 3.52 -1.49
C MET A 152 14.11 2.93 -0.11
N ASP A 153 13.69 3.58 0.95
CA ASP A 153 13.82 3.06 2.31
C ASP A 153 12.98 1.78 2.48
N MET A 154 11.75 1.75 1.96
CA MET A 154 10.89 0.57 2.00
C MET A 154 11.46 -0.57 1.15
N LEU A 155 11.93 -0.29 -0.08
CA LEU A 155 12.53 -1.30 -0.94
C LEU A 155 13.83 -1.87 -0.36
N ARG A 156 14.67 -1.04 0.26
CA ARG A 156 15.87 -1.51 0.98
C ARG A 156 15.52 -2.43 2.15
N ALA A 157 14.52 -2.05 2.96
CA ALA A 157 14.05 -2.89 4.06
C ALA A 157 13.52 -4.24 3.57
N LEU A 158 12.83 -4.27 2.43
CA LEU A 158 12.38 -5.52 1.79
C LEU A 158 13.57 -6.37 1.34
N ARG A 159 14.56 -5.77 0.67
CA ARG A 159 15.76 -6.46 0.22
C ARG A 159 16.60 -7.00 1.39
N GLU A 160 16.73 -6.24 2.46
CA GLU A 160 17.43 -6.67 3.68
C GLU A 160 16.73 -7.88 4.34
N LYS A 161 15.40 -7.89 4.36
CA LYS A 161 14.63 -8.96 5.01
C LYS A 161 14.53 -10.23 4.17
N TYR A 162 14.30 -10.11 2.87
CA TYR A 162 13.98 -11.24 1.98
C TYR A 162 15.13 -11.66 1.07
N GLY A 163 16.21 -10.87 0.98
CA GLY A 163 17.36 -11.16 0.12
C GLY A 163 16.97 -11.35 -1.34
N ASP A 164 17.46 -12.42 -1.95
CA ASP A 164 17.18 -12.76 -3.35
C ASP A 164 15.81 -13.46 -3.56
N SER A 165 15.07 -13.73 -2.48
CA SER A 165 13.72 -14.31 -2.59
C SER A 165 12.64 -13.28 -2.93
N ILE A 166 13.00 -12.01 -3.11
CA ILE A 166 12.09 -10.94 -3.53
C ILE A 166 12.62 -10.22 -4.76
N HIS A 167 11.75 -9.98 -5.72
CA HIS A 167 12.01 -9.18 -6.92
C HIS A 167 11.41 -7.78 -6.73
N LEU A 168 12.30 -6.76 -6.90
CA LEU A 168 11.96 -5.35 -6.68
C LEU A 168 12.18 -4.54 -7.95
#